data_16976cf54ca334b8cd6ad698f3d69963
#
_entry.id   16976cf54ca334b8cd6ad698f3d69963
#
_cell.length_a   1.000
_cell.length_b   1.000
_cell.length_c   1.000
_cell.angle_alpha   90.00
_cell.angle_beta   90.00
_cell.angle_gamma   90.00
#
_symmetry.space_group_name_H-M   'P 1'
#
loop_
_entity.id
_entity.type
_entity.pdbx_description
1 polymer ?
#
loop_
_entity_poly.entity_id
_entity_poly.type
_entity_poly.pdbx_seq_one_letter_code
_entity_poly.pdbx_strand_id
1 'polypeptide(L)'
;MIEKERRPWGWFKVLHRGDTYCVKELYIEPDMRISYQFHRHRTEDWVVVKGDGIITQNDIETECKVGDTFFIGIEQRHRITGGKRGITIIEVQRGDCKEDDIVRLQDDYNRVDHFAWGHY
;
A
#
# COMPACT_ATOMS: atom_id res chain seq x y z
N MET A 1 -9.00 20.74 -5.97
CA MET A 1 -8.02 19.95 -6.75
C MET A 1 -7.36 18.93 -5.85
N ILE A 2 -7.23 17.69 -6.35
CA ILE A 2 -6.59 16.61 -5.59
C ILE A 2 -5.10 16.62 -5.85
N GLU A 3 -4.31 16.71 -4.79
CA GLU A 3 -2.86 16.77 -4.91
C GLU A 3 -2.24 15.39 -4.79
N LYS A 4 -1.15 15.20 -5.53
CA LYS A 4 -0.31 14.02 -5.39
C LYS A 4 0.62 14.20 -4.20
N GLU A 5 0.70 13.20 -3.34
CA GLU A 5 1.72 13.14 -2.30
C GLU A 5 2.82 12.21 -2.78
N ARG A 6 4.00 12.78 -2.99
CA ARG A 6 5.11 12.01 -3.54
C ARG A 6 5.80 11.19 -2.46
N ARG A 7 6.24 10.00 -2.87
CA ARG A 7 6.98 9.04 -2.03
C ARG A 7 8.14 8.49 -2.84
N PRO A 8 9.15 7.90 -2.20
CA PRO A 8 10.30 7.33 -2.95
C PRO A 8 9.90 6.34 -4.03
N TRP A 9 8.79 5.63 -3.85
CA TRP A 9 8.31 4.59 -4.76
C TRP A 9 7.31 5.07 -5.81
N GLY A 10 6.86 6.31 -5.73
CA GLY A 10 5.84 6.85 -6.65
C GLY A 10 5.03 7.96 -6.01
N TRP A 11 3.70 7.81 -5.99
CA TRP A 11 2.83 8.82 -5.40
C TRP A 11 1.48 8.22 -5.00
N PHE A 12 0.75 8.95 -4.17
CA PHE A 12 -0.65 8.64 -3.94
C PHE A 12 -1.48 9.91 -3.87
N LYS A 13 -2.79 9.75 -4.07
CA LYS A 13 -3.79 10.80 -3.89
C LYS A 13 -4.87 10.30 -2.96
N VAL A 14 -5.33 11.16 -2.05
CA VAL A 14 -6.54 10.88 -1.28
C VAL A 14 -7.71 11.37 -2.11
N LEU A 15 -8.54 10.46 -2.61
CA LEU A 15 -9.67 10.80 -3.46
C LEU A 15 -10.88 11.19 -2.64
N HIS A 16 -11.06 10.57 -1.47
CA HIS A 16 -12.21 10.84 -0.60
C HIS A 16 -11.92 10.37 0.82
N ARG A 17 -12.36 11.15 1.80
CA ARG A 17 -12.34 10.77 3.21
C ARG A 17 -13.75 10.77 3.75
N GLY A 18 -14.22 9.60 4.22
CA GLY A 18 -15.45 9.48 5.00
C GLY A 18 -15.12 9.38 6.48
N ASP A 19 -16.14 9.14 7.30
CA ASP A 19 -15.97 9.03 8.76
C ASP A 19 -15.19 7.78 9.15
N THR A 20 -15.45 6.66 8.46
CA THR A 20 -14.89 5.35 8.81
C THR A 20 -14.17 4.70 7.64
N TYR A 21 -13.89 5.45 6.58
CA TYR A 21 -13.20 4.92 5.41
C TYR A 21 -12.50 6.04 4.64
N CYS A 22 -11.59 5.62 3.77
CA CYS A 22 -10.82 6.54 2.93
C CYS A 22 -10.55 5.84 1.59
N VAL A 23 -10.62 6.60 0.50
CA VAL A 23 -10.33 6.09 -0.84
C VAL A 23 -9.07 6.77 -1.35
N LYS A 24 -8.13 5.97 -1.82
CA LYS A 24 -6.85 6.48 -2.35
C LYS A 24 -6.55 5.88 -3.71
N GLU A 25 -5.82 6.63 -4.51
CA GLU A 25 -5.19 6.14 -5.73
C GLU A 25 -3.69 6.12 -5.49
N LEU A 26 -3.06 4.96 -5.72
CA LEU A 26 -1.62 4.79 -5.56
C LEU A 26 -0.99 4.46 -6.90
N TYR A 27 0.14 5.08 -7.19
CA TYR A 27 0.97 4.70 -8.33
C TYR A 27 2.35 4.29 -7.83
N ILE A 28 2.77 3.07 -8.16
CA ILE A 28 4.10 2.57 -7.86
C ILE A 28 4.89 2.51 -9.17
N GLU A 29 6.03 3.18 -9.21
CA GLU A 29 6.87 3.28 -10.40
C GLU A 29 7.44 1.92 -10.81
N PRO A 30 7.85 1.76 -12.09
CA PRO A 30 8.42 0.50 -12.54
C PRO A 30 9.55 0.03 -11.63
N ASP A 31 9.48 -1.23 -11.26
CA ASP A 31 10.49 -1.93 -10.45
C ASP A 31 10.68 -1.37 -9.03
N MET A 32 9.89 -0.37 -8.64
CA MET A 32 9.88 0.14 -7.27
C MET A 32 8.86 -0.64 -6.44
N ARG A 33 8.96 -0.50 -5.13
CA ARG A 33 8.02 -1.15 -4.22
C ARG A 33 7.82 -0.33 -2.95
N ILE A 34 6.62 -0.41 -2.40
CA ILE A 34 6.35 0.17 -1.09
C ILE A 34 7.05 -0.67 -0.02
N SER A 35 7.10 -0.17 1.21
CA SER A 35 7.64 -0.97 2.33
C SER A 35 6.81 -2.24 2.52
N TYR A 36 7.42 -3.28 3.08
CA TYR A 36 6.69 -4.44 3.58
C TYR A 36 6.14 -4.04 4.94
N GLN A 37 4.82 -4.02 5.09
CA GLN A 37 4.17 -3.30 6.17
C GLN A 37 2.86 -3.96 6.59
N PHE A 38 2.34 -3.55 7.76
CA PHE A 38 0.97 -3.89 8.15
C PHE A 38 0.35 -2.71 8.90
N HIS A 39 -0.98 -2.75 9.04
CA HIS A 39 -1.76 -1.74 9.77
C HIS A 39 -2.58 -2.43 10.85
N ARG A 40 -2.76 -1.74 12.00
CA ARG A 40 -3.43 -2.34 13.17
C ARG A 40 -4.90 -2.02 13.27
N HIS A 41 -5.36 -0.96 12.59
CA HIS A 41 -6.69 -0.41 12.83
C HIS A 41 -7.52 -0.25 11.57
N ARG A 42 -7.11 -0.90 10.47
CA ARG A 42 -7.87 -0.83 9.22
C ARG A 42 -7.66 -2.05 8.35
N THR A 43 -8.66 -2.31 7.51
CA THR A 43 -8.54 -3.23 6.38
C THR A 43 -8.41 -2.43 5.09
N GLU A 44 -7.99 -3.07 4.02
CA GLU A 44 -7.89 -2.43 2.72
C GLU A 44 -8.42 -3.35 1.64
N ASP A 45 -9.15 -2.77 0.68
CA ASP A 45 -9.54 -3.45 -0.56
C ASP A 45 -8.80 -2.76 -1.69
N TRP A 46 -8.15 -3.53 -2.53
CA TRP A 46 -7.36 -3.02 -3.65
C TRP A 46 -7.92 -3.49 -4.98
N VAL A 47 -7.94 -2.59 -5.96
CA VAL A 47 -8.28 -2.92 -7.36
C VAL A 47 -7.16 -2.41 -8.24
N VAL A 48 -6.58 -3.29 -9.04
CA VAL A 48 -5.58 -2.90 -10.03
C VAL A 48 -6.32 -2.26 -11.21
N VAL A 49 -6.05 -1.00 -11.48
CA VAL A 49 -6.75 -0.25 -12.54
C VAL A 49 -5.84 0.08 -13.72
N LYS A 50 -4.51 -0.05 -13.57
CA LYS A 50 -3.56 0.28 -14.62
C LYS A 50 -2.24 -0.43 -14.37
N GLY A 51 -1.58 -0.88 -15.45
CA GLY A 51 -0.28 -1.52 -15.33
C GLY A 51 -0.33 -2.94 -14.79
N ASP A 52 0.77 -3.35 -14.18
CA ASP A 52 0.93 -4.69 -13.61
C ASP A 52 1.99 -4.66 -12.51
N GLY A 53 2.10 -5.75 -11.79
CA GLY A 53 3.08 -5.86 -10.72
C GLY A 53 2.92 -7.13 -9.92
N ILE A 54 3.40 -7.07 -8.68
CA ILE A 54 3.34 -8.18 -7.74
C ILE A 54 2.76 -7.68 -6.43
N ILE A 55 1.76 -8.38 -5.93
CA ILE A 55 1.22 -8.15 -4.58
C ILE A 55 1.79 -9.22 -3.67
N THR A 56 2.38 -8.81 -2.56
CA THR A 56 2.87 -9.71 -1.53
C THR A 56 1.93 -9.62 -0.33
N GLN A 57 1.40 -10.76 0.10
CA GLN A 57 0.55 -10.87 1.29
C GLN A 57 1.04 -12.02 2.15
N ASN A 58 1.43 -11.74 3.40
CA ASN A 58 1.94 -12.74 4.34
C ASN A 58 2.97 -13.65 3.66
N ASP A 59 3.93 -13.05 2.99
CA ASP A 59 5.06 -13.69 2.29
C ASP A 59 4.68 -14.47 1.02
N ILE A 60 3.42 -14.38 0.58
CA ILE A 60 2.98 -15.01 -0.68
C ILE A 60 2.92 -13.92 -1.75
N GLU A 61 3.66 -14.15 -2.84
CA GLU A 61 3.69 -13.23 -3.98
C GLU A 61 2.72 -13.69 -5.06
N THR A 62 1.94 -12.74 -5.57
CA THR A 62 0.97 -12.98 -6.64
C THR A 62 1.19 -11.94 -7.73
N GLU A 63 1.44 -12.39 -8.95
CA GLU A 63 1.46 -11.48 -10.11
C GLU A 63 0.05 -10.98 -10.36
N CYS A 64 -0.06 -9.69 -10.68
CA CYS A 64 -1.35 -9.07 -10.85
C CYS A 64 -1.40 -8.15 -12.06
N LYS A 65 -2.61 -7.95 -12.57
CA LYS A 65 -2.90 -7.13 -13.75
C LYS A 65 -4.23 -6.42 -13.57
N VAL A 66 -4.57 -5.56 -14.50
CA VAL A 66 -5.82 -4.79 -14.48
C VAL A 66 -7.03 -5.71 -14.25
N GLY A 67 -7.86 -5.32 -13.29
CA GLY A 67 -9.05 -6.05 -12.90
C GLY A 67 -8.87 -6.94 -11.70
N ASP A 68 -7.64 -7.26 -11.32
CA ASP A 68 -7.39 -8.09 -10.14
C ASP A 68 -7.70 -7.31 -8.87
N THR A 69 -8.23 -7.99 -7.87
CA THR A 69 -8.61 -7.41 -6.58
C THR A 69 -7.97 -8.18 -5.44
N PHE A 70 -7.69 -7.47 -4.36
CA PHE A 70 -7.05 -8.05 -3.18
C PHE A 70 -7.68 -7.48 -1.92
N PHE A 71 -7.84 -8.31 -0.91
CA PHE A 71 -8.28 -7.86 0.41
C PHE A 71 -7.12 -8.00 1.39
N ILE A 72 -6.84 -6.92 2.11
CA ILE A 72 -5.78 -6.87 3.12
C ILE A 72 -6.45 -6.75 4.48
N GLY A 73 -6.30 -7.78 5.31
CA GLY A 73 -6.87 -7.80 6.65
C GLY A 73 -6.05 -7.01 7.65
N ILE A 74 -6.62 -6.81 8.83
CA ILE A 74 -5.93 -6.15 9.94
C ILE A 74 -4.67 -6.94 10.28
N GLU A 75 -3.55 -6.23 10.44
CA GLU A 75 -2.22 -6.79 10.76
C GLU A 75 -1.68 -7.77 9.72
N GLN A 76 -2.30 -7.85 8.56
CA GLN A 76 -1.80 -8.68 7.48
C GLN A 76 -0.64 -7.97 6.78
N ARG A 77 0.49 -8.65 6.70
CA ARG A 77 1.68 -8.08 6.05
C ARG A 77 1.45 -7.99 4.54
N HIS A 78 1.83 -6.87 3.97
CA HIS A 78 1.59 -6.65 2.54
C HIS A 78 2.58 -5.68 1.92
N ARG A 79 2.72 -5.81 0.60
CA ARG A 79 3.59 -4.95 -0.23
C ARG A 79 3.08 -4.96 -1.66
N ILE A 80 3.26 -3.84 -2.34
CA ILE A 80 3.02 -3.71 -3.78
C ILE A 80 4.36 -3.46 -4.45
N THR A 81 4.65 -4.21 -5.50
CA THR A 81 5.83 -3.99 -6.35
C THR A 81 5.33 -3.66 -7.75
N GLY A 82 5.81 -2.54 -8.31
CA GLY A 82 5.48 -2.16 -9.68
C GLY A 82 6.17 -3.05 -10.69
N GLY A 83 5.45 -3.45 -11.73
CA GLY A 83 6.03 -4.19 -12.84
C GLY A 83 6.75 -3.24 -13.80
N LYS A 84 6.99 -3.68 -15.03
CA LYS A 84 7.80 -2.91 -15.99
C LYS A 84 7.16 -1.58 -16.41
N ARG A 85 5.83 -1.47 -16.29
CA ARG A 85 5.09 -0.26 -16.63
C ARG A 85 4.58 0.49 -15.41
N GLY A 86 4.97 0.04 -14.22
CA GLY A 86 4.39 0.53 -12.98
C GLY A 86 2.99 -0.05 -12.76
N ILE A 87 2.40 0.28 -11.64
CA ILE A 87 1.06 -0.21 -11.29
C ILE A 87 0.28 0.90 -10.61
N THR A 88 -0.99 1.03 -10.99
CA THR A 88 -1.94 1.95 -10.33
C THR A 88 -3.02 1.14 -9.67
N ILE A 89 -3.25 1.41 -8.39
CA ILE A 89 -4.22 0.71 -7.56
C ILE A 89 -5.18 1.73 -6.94
N ILE A 90 -6.46 1.40 -6.95
CA ILE A 90 -7.46 2.11 -6.14
C ILE A 90 -7.61 1.32 -4.85
N GLU A 91 -7.45 2.02 -3.74
CA GLU A 91 -7.47 1.44 -2.40
C GLU A 91 -8.61 2.02 -1.60
N VAL A 92 -9.43 1.15 -1.01
CA VAL A 92 -10.44 1.56 -0.03
C VAL A 92 -9.97 1.07 1.33
N GLN A 93 -9.64 2.02 2.20
CA GLN A 93 -9.30 1.74 3.60
C GLN A 93 -10.56 1.83 4.43
N ARG A 94 -10.81 0.83 5.27
CA ARG A 94 -11.96 0.83 6.18
C ARG A 94 -11.51 0.68 7.61
N GLY A 95 -11.91 1.61 8.46
CA GLY A 95 -11.54 1.69 9.85
C GLY A 95 -10.85 3.01 10.14
N ASP A 96 -9.81 2.97 10.95
CA ASP A 96 -9.00 4.16 11.24
C ASP A 96 -7.99 4.36 10.12
N CYS A 97 -8.14 5.43 9.37
CA CYS A 97 -7.34 5.70 8.18
C CYS A 97 -6.14 6.63 8.44
N LYS A 98 -5.62 6.64 9.65
CA LYS A 98 -4.48 7.49 9.99
C LYS A 98 -3.21 7.00 9.29
N GLU A 99 -2.44 7.95 8.77
CA GLU A 99 -1.18 7.65 8.07
C GLU A 99 -0.13 7.04 8.99
N ASP A 100 -0.16 7.35 10.28
CA ASP A 100 0.79 6.82 11.24
C ASP A 100 0.43 5.41 11.74
N ASP A 101 -0.70 4.85 11.33
CA ASP A 101 -1.05 3.46 11.59
C ASP A 101 -0.31 2.55 10.59
N ILE A 102 0.99 2.45 10.76
CA ILE A 102 1.83 1.63 9.89
C ILE A 102 3.04 1.09 10.68
N VAL A 103 3.32 -0.19 10.48
CA VAL A 103 4.55 -0.82 10.96
C VAL A 103 5.31 -1.31 9.73
N ARG A 104 6.49 -0.75 9.49
CA ARG A 104 7.33 -1.11 8.36
C ARG A 104 8.34 -2.16 8.79
N LEU A 105 8.26 -3.32 8.14
CA LEU A 105 9.14 -4.47 8.43
C LEU A 105 10.38 -4.47 7.54
N GLN A 106 10.21 -4.07 6.28
CA GLN A 106 11.28 -3.92 5.29
C GLN A 106 10.99 -2.68 4.48
N ASP A 107 12.00 -1.87 4.25
CA ASP A 107 11.82 -0.63 3.50
C ASP A 107 13.11 -0.33 2.74
N ASP A 108 13.02 -0.25 1.41
CA ASP A 108 14.14 0.06 0.54
C ASP A 108 14.68 1.48 0.78
N TYR A 109 13.96 2.29 1.57
CA TYR A 109 14.25 3.71 1.80
C TYR A 109 14.64 4.00 3.24
N ASN A 110 14.99 2.97 4.00
CA ASN A 110 15.51 3.07 5.38
C ASN A 110 14.52 3.66 6.38
N ARG A 111 13.23 3.34 6.25
CA ARG A 111 12.20 3.81 7.18
C ARG A 111 11.67 2.72 8.09
N VAL A 112 12.44 1.63 8.26
CA VAL A 112 12.03 0.50 9.12
C VAL A 112 11.82 1.00 10.55
N ASP A 113 10.71 0.59 11.16
CA ASP A 113 10.37 0.96 12.51
C ASP A 113 11.27 0.22 13.50
N HIS A 114 11.79 0.96 14.48
CA HIS A 114 12.66 0.44 15.52
C HIS A 114 11.92 0.51 16.85
N PHE A 115 10.83 -0.22 16.96
CA PHE A 115 10.22 -0.26 18.25
C PHE A 115 10.68 -1.49 18.95
N ALA A 116 10.91 -1.20 19.99
CA ALA A 116 11.31 -2.14 20.68
C ALA A 116 11.29 -3.48 20.40
N TRP A 117 11.91 -3.47 20.18
CA TRP A 117 12.00 -4.23 19.64
C TRP A 117 11.76 -4.20 19.68
N GLY A 118 11.49 -3.69 19.63
CA GLY A 118 11.21 -3.35 19.29
C GLY A 118 11.12 -2.60 18.60
N HIS A 119 11.47 -2.34 18.27
CA HIS A 119 11.16 -1.51 17.45
C HIS A 119 11.65 -1.71 16.33
N TYR A 120 11.87 -2.65 15.79
CA TYR A 120 12.21 -2.75 14.81
C TYR A 120 12.23 -2.58 14.21
#